data_ffa500a22ea3a2de5f87a978320af20e
#
_entry.id   ffa500a22ea3a2de5f87a978320af20e
#
_cell.length_a   1.000
_cell.length_b   1.000
_cell.length_c   1.000
_cell.angle_alpha   90.00
_cell.angle_beta   90.00
_cell.angle_gamma   90.00
#
_symmetry.space_group_name_H-M   'P 1'
#
loop_
_entity.id
_entity.type
_entity.pdbx_description
1 polymer ?
#
loop_
_entity_poly.entity_id
_entity_poly.type
_entity_poly.pdbx_seq_one_letter_code
_entity_poly.pdbx_strand_id
1 'polypeptide(L)'
;METLRFAKVRDVKSPERGTAKSAGIDFFVPNDFFTTQLAPGDDLLIPSGIKVNIPEGYMLMGADKSGVATSKQAVVDTGRKPKEGAFMSPIVIGAKIIDEDFQGELHIHLINAGNFPVTIKPGVKIAQFILVPVDYCALEEVPADKLFTEVTERGPGCFGSTNIKGLINQSRSDRV
;
A
#
# COMPACT_ATOMS: atom_id res chain seq x y z
N MET A 1 -0.88 2.66 -26.25
CA MET A 1 -1.04 2.91 -24.81
C MET A 1 -1.88 1.77 -24.28
N GLU A 2 -1.37 1.05 -23.28
CA GLU A 2 -2.11 -0.05 -22.67
C GLU A 2 -3.36 0.43 -21.95
N THR A 3 -4.41 -0.39 -21.95
CA THR A 3 -5.70 -0.05 -21.35
C THR A 3 -6.01 -1.02 -20.21
N LEU A 4 -6.09 -0.49 -19.00
CA LEU A 4 -6.65 -1.23 -17.86
C LEU A 4 -8.17 -1.20 -17.95
N ARG A 5 -8.80 -2.37 -18.16
CA ARG A 5 -10.26 -2.52 -18.16
C ARG A 5 -10.74 -2.88 -16.77
N PHE A 6 -11.90 -2.38 -16.39
CA PHE A 6 -12.49 -2.73 -15.09
C PHE A 6 -14.01 -2.87 -15.18
N ALA A 7 -14.59 -3.61 -14.25
CA ALA A 7 -16.01 -3.72 -14.06
C ALA A 7 -16.37 -3.45 -12.60
N LYS A 8 -17.51 -2.80 -12.36
CA LYS A 8 -18.08 -2.66 -11.03
C LYS A 8 -18.94 -3.89 -10.73
N VAL A 9 -18.73 -4.48 -9.56
CA VAL A 9 -19.49 -5.64 -9.05
C VAL A 9 -20.27 -5.30 -7.79
N ARG A 10 -20.14 -4.06 -7.31
CA ARG A 10 -20.90 -3.45 -6.20
C ARG A 10 -21.28 -2.02 -6.54
N ASP A 11 -22.11 -1.41 -5.72
CA ASP A 11 -22.34 0.03 -5.77
C ASP A 11 -21.13 0.78 -5.22
N VAL A 12 -20.29 1.25 -6.13
CA VAL A 12 -19.04 1.96 -5.84
C VAL A 12 -18.76 3.01 -6.91
N LYS A 13 -18.08 4.07 -6.55
CA LYS A 13 -17.55 5.04 -7.52
C LYS A 13 -16.47 4.38 -8.38
N SER A 14 -16.47 4.67 -9.68
CA SER A 14 -15.47 4.17 -10.62
C SER A 14 -14.06 4.61 -10.20
N PRO A 15 -13.04 3.77 -10.35
CA PRO A 15 -11.65 4.17 -10.17
C PRO A 15 -11.30 5.37 -11.06
N GLU A 16 -10.50 6.29 -10.52
CA GLU A 16 -10.15 7.51 -11.24
C GLU A 16 -8.69 7.93 -10.98
N ARG A 17 -8.11 8.69 -11.90
CA ARG A 17 -6.84 9.37 -11.67
C ARG A 17 -7.11 10.79 -11.15
N GLY A 18 -6.30 11.26 -10.22
CA GLY A 18 -6.40 12.64 -9.73
C GLY A 18 -6.11 13.67 -10.82
N THR A 19 -5.15 13.36 -11.70
CA THR A 19 -4.82 14.11 -12.92
C THR A 19 -4.45 13.13 -14.04
N ALA A 20 -4.43 13.59 -15.30
CA ALA A 20 -4.06 12.75 -16.44
C ALA A 20 -2.65 12.11 -16.30
N LYS A 21 -1.75 12.71 -15.52
CA LYS A 21 -0.38 12.23 -15.29
C LYS A 21 -0.17 11.60 -13.90
N SER A 22 -1.23 11.43 -13.09
CA SER A 22 -1.12 10.72 -11.82
C SER A 22 -0.76 9.26 -12.07
N ALA A 23 0.29 8.74 -11.41
CA ALA A 23 0.65 7.32 -11.48
C ALA A 23 -0.44 6.45 -10.84
N GLY A 24 -0.95 6.88 -9.68
CA GLY A 24 -1.98 6.17 -8.93
C GLY A 24 -3.37 6.32 -9.54
N ILE A 25 -4.09 5.21 -9.51
CA ILE A 25 -5.53 5.12 -9.81
C ILE A 25 -6.23 5.00 -8.46
N ASP A 26 -7.02 5.98 -8.09
CA ASP A 26 -7.73 6.04 -6.81
C ASP A 26 -8.92 5.07 -6.77
N PHE A 27 -9.04 4.35 -5.68
CA PHE A 27 -10.16 3.44 -5.39
C PHE A 27 -10.93 3.92 -4.17
N PHE A 28 -12.21 3.56 -4.12
CA PHE A 28 -13.17 4.03 -3.14
C PHE A 28 -13.74 2.88 -2.32
N VAL A 29 -14.16 3.17 -1.12
CA VAL A 29 -14.97 2.24 -0.30
C VAL A 29 -16.37 2.12 -0.92
N PRO A 30 -16.90 0.91 -1.16
CA PRO A 30 -18.24 0.73 -1.69
C PRO A 30 -19.32 1.40 -0.83
N ASN A 31 -20.41 1.83 -1.46
CA ASN A 31 -21.53 2.50 -0.77
C ASN A 31 -22.33 1.53 0.13
N ASP A 32 -22.28 0.24 -0.17
CA ASP A 32 -22.89 -0.84 0.63
C ASP A 32 -21.99 -1.33 1.78
N PHE A 33 -20.80 -0.75 1.95
CA PHE A 33 -19.91 -1.07 3.05
C PHE A 33 -20.41 -0.47 4.37
N PHE A 34 -20.33 -1.22 5.45
CA PHE A 34 -20.69 -0.70 6.77
C PHE A 34 -19.58 0.20 7.32
N THR A 35 -19.98 1.37 7.85
CA THR A 35 -19.04 2.22 8.59
C THR A 35 -18.35 1.41 9.68
N THR A 36 -17.04 1.29 9.60
CA THR A 36 -16.23 0.41 10.47
C THR A 36 -15.17 1.22 11.17
N GLN A 37 -14.97 0.94 12.46
CA GLN A 37 -13.89 1.52 13.24
C GLN A 37 -12.69 0.56 13.24
N LEU A 38 -11.51 1.06 12.87
CA LEU A 38 -10.26 0.33 12.83
C LEU A 38 -9.38 0.81 13.98
N ALA A 39 -9.16 -0.04 14.98
CA ALA A 39 -8.35 0.30 16.16
C ALA A 39 -6.84 0.35 15.80
N PRO A 40 -6.00 0.97 16.65
CA PRO A 40 -4.55 0.94 16.48
C PRO A 40 -4.00 -0.48 16.40
N GLY A 41 -3.22 -0.76 15.36
CA GLY A 41 -2.63 -2.08 15.12
C GLY A 41 -3.56 -3.08 14.41
N ASP A 42 -4.84 -2.78 14.28
CA ASP A 42 -5.78 -3.65 13.56
C ASP A 42 -5.63 -3.50 12.04
N ASP A 43 -6.08 -4.51 11.33
CA ASP A 43 -6.23 -4.52 9.88
C ASP A 43 -7.68 -4.72 9.44
N LEU A 44 -7.95 -4.34 8.20
CA LEU A 44 -9.28 -4.42 7.59
C LEU A 44 -9.16 -4.76 6.11
N LEU A 45 -9.86 -5.79 5.68
CA LEU A 45 -9.97 -6.17 4.29
C LEU A 45 -11.30 -5.67 3.72
N ILE A 46 -11.23 -4.70 2.79
CA ILE A 46 -12.40 -4.09 2.16
C ILE A 46 -12.55 -4.64 0.75
N PRO A 47 -13.67 -5.31 0.41
CA PRO A 47 -13.98 -5.63 -0.98
C PRO A 47 -14.21 -4.32 -1.75
N SER A 48 -13.44 -4.07 -2.79
CA SER A 48 -13.43 -2.76 -3.48
C SER A 48 -14.63 -2.51 -4.38
N GLY A 49 -15.42 -3.53 -4.67
CA GLY A 49 -16.49 -3.45 -5.68
C GLY A 49 -15.99 -3.45 -7.13
N ILE A 50 -14.69 -3.70 -7.36
CA ILE A 50 -14.06 -3.60 -8.68
C ILE A 50 -13.36 -4.91 -9.03
N LYS A 51 -13.62 -5.39 -10.24
CA LYS A 51 -12.80 -6.37 -10.95
C LYS A 51 -12.00 -5.66 -12.03
N VAL A 52 -10.78 -6.13 -12.28
CA VAL A 52 -9.91 -5.58 -13.32
C VAL A 52 -9.46 -6.65 -14.29
N ASN A 53 -9.21 -6.25 -15.52
CA ASN A 53 -8.45 -7.03 -16.49
C ASN A 53 -7.13 -6.28 -16.73
N ILE A 54 -6.09 -6.80 -16.13
CA ILE A 54 -4.74 -6.22 -16.19
C ILE A 54 -4.15 -6.57 -17.57
N PRO A 55 -3.52 -5.61 -18.29
CA PRO A 55 -2.86 -5.91 -19.54
C PRO A 55 -1.71 -6.90 -19.37
N GLU A 56 -1.44 -7.72 -20.38
CA GLU A 56 -0.31 -8.65 -20.41
C GLU A 56 1.02 -7.95 -20.11
N GLY A 57 1.84 -8.57 -19.28
CA GLY A 57 3.14 -8.02 -18.86
C GLY A 57 3.04 -6.93 -17.77
N TYR A 58 1.91 -6.82 -17.09
CA TYR A 58 1.74 -5.86 -16.01
C TYR A 58 1.16 -6.51 -14.75
N MET A 59 1.33 -5.82 -13.63
CA MET A 59 0.60 -6.07 -12.39
C MET A 59 -0.04 -4.78 -11.88
N LEU A 60 -1.02 -4.86 -11.00
CA LEU A 60 -1.44 -3.73 -10.18
C LEU A 60 -0.78 -3.81 -8.80
N MET A 61 -0.11 -2.72 -8.43
CA MET A 61 0.49 -2.58 -7.12
C MET A 61 -0.33 -1.62 -6.26
N GLY A 62 -0.85 -2.11 -5.15
CA GLY A 62 -1.45 -1.27 -4.11
C GLY A 62 -0.41 -0.34 -3.50
N ALA A 63 -0.74 0.94 -3.43
CA ALA A 63 0.13 1.97 -2.88
C ALA A 63 -0.61 2.85 -1.88
N ASP A 64 0.12 3.31 -0.88
CA ASP A 64 -0.43 4.22 0.11
C ASP A 64 -0.84 5.54 -0.56
N LYS A 65 -2.05 5.98 -0.28
CA LYS A 65 -2.47 7.31 -0.67
C LYS A 65 -1.88 8.32 0.31
N SER A 66 -1.03 9.23 -0.17
CA SER A 66 -0.25 10.14 0.68
C SER A 66 -1.10 10.90 1.70
N GLY A 67 -2.28 11.38 1.31
CA GLY A 67 -3.20 12.07 2.23
C GLY A 67 -3.75 11.17 3.33
N VAL A 68 -3.91 9.86 3.07
CA VAL A 68 -4.38 8.85 4.03
C VAL A 68 -3.23 8.37 4.91
N ALA A 69 -2.10 8.04 4.30
CA ALA A 69 -0.90 7.58 5.01
C ALA A 69 -0.29 8.66 5.93
N THR A 70 -0.41 9.93 5.56
CA THR A 70 0.05 11.06 6.41
C THR A 70 -1.05 11.63 7.28
N SER A 71 -2.25 11.05 7.25
CA SER A 71 -3.45 11.48 8.01
C SER A 71 -3.89 12.94 7.76
N LYS A 72 -3.51 13.53 6.63
CA LYS A 72 -3.85 14.92 6.29
C LYS A 72 -5.23 15.07 5.62
N GLN A 73 -5.84 13.99 5.17
CA GLN A 73 -7.19 14.02 4.59
C GLN A 73 -8.24 13.61 5.63
N ALA A 74 -9.36 14.33 5.64
CA ALA A 74 -10.55 14.05 6.46
C ALA A 74 -11.33 12.78 6.05
N VAL A 75 -10.64 11.81 5.43
CA VAL A 75 -11.16 10.48 5.10
C VAL A 75 -11.41 9.68 6.36
N VAL A 76 -10.78 10.13 7.42
CA VAL A 76 -10.69 9.47 8.70
C VAL A 76 -11.25 10.42 9.73
N ASP A 77 -12.49 10.17 10.14
CA ASP A 77 -13.12 10.89 11.23
C ASP A 77 -12.70 10.24 12.56
N THR A 78 -11.71 10.80 13.22
CA THR A 78 -11.31 10.37 14.56
C THR A 78 -12.21 10.93 15.65
N GLY A 79 -13.27 11.69 15.28
CA GLY A 79 -14.13 12.40 16.24
C GLY A 79 -13.41 13.52 17.03
N ARG A 80 -12.14 13.78 16.73
CA ARG A 80 -11.34 14.84 17.36
C ARG A 80 -10.75 15.74 16.29
N LYS A 81 -10.93 17.05 16.46
CA LYS A 81 -10.15 18.03 15.67
C LYS A 81 -8.67 17.84 16.07
N PRO A 82 -7.75 17.59 15.11
CA PRO A 82 -6.35 17.51 15.46
C PRO A 82 -5.91 18.83 16.09
N LYS A 83 -5.24 18.78 17.22
CA LYS A 83 -4.45 19.92 17.70
C LYS A 83 -3.35 20.15 16.66
N GLU A 84 -3.05 21.41 16.38
CA GLU A 84 -1.94 21.79 15.52
C GLU A 84 -0.68 21.01 15.94
N GLY A 85 -0.10 20.21 15.03
CA GLY A 85 1.02 19.30 15.33
C GLY A 85 0.67 17.90 15.84
N ALA A 86 -0.62 17.54 16.00
CA ALA A 86 -0.99 16.18 16.36
C ALA A 86 -0.92 15.26 15.14
N PHE A 87 -0.16 14.16 15.25
CA PHE A 87 -0.15 13.10 14.25
C PHE A 87 -1.47 12.34 14.33
N MET A 88 -2.23 12.33 13.24
CA MET A 88 -3.36 11.44 13.07
C MET A 88 -2.85 10.01 12.82
N SER A 89 -3.70 9.00 12.95
CA SER A 89 -3.30 7.62 12.70
C SER A 89 -3.05 7.38 11.21
N PRO A 90 -1.83 7.06 10.80
CA PRO A 90 -1.55 6.70 9.41
C PRO A 90 -2.21 5.37 9.09
N ILE A 91 -2.87 5.30 7.92
CA ILE A 91 -3.40 4.07 7.33
C ILE A 91 -2.51 3.69 6.16
N VAL A 92 -2.02 2.48 6.17
CA VAL A 92 -1.15 1.93 5.13
C VAL A 92 -1.78 0.71 4.46
N ILE A 93 -1.35 0.42 3.24
CA ILE A 93 -1.79 -0.75 2.48
C ILE A 93 -0.92 -1.96 2.87
N GLY A 94 -1.56 -3.04 3.27
CA GLY A 94 -0.90 -4.31 3.63
C GLY A 94 -0.57 -5.16 2.40
N ALA A 95 -1.52 -5.94 1.90
CA ALA A 95 -1.36 -6.73 0.67
C ALA A 95 -1.34 -5.79 -0.56
N LYS A 96 -0.32 -5.91 -1.40
CA LYS A 96 -0.04 -4.90 -2.43
C LYS A 96 -0.05 -5.43 -3.86
N ILE A 97 0.17 -6.71 -4.08
CA ILE A 97 0.34 -7.28 -5.43
C ILE A 97 -0.97 -7.87 -5.91
N ILE A 98 -1.35 -7.49 -7.12
CA ILE A 98 -2.46 -8.08 -7.88
C ILE A 98 -1.88 -8.56 -9.20
N ASP A 99 -1.88 -9.86 -9.37
CA ASP A 99 -1.30 -10.51 -10.54
C ASP A 99 -2.18 -10.32 -11.79
N GLU A 100 -1.56 -10.42 -12.96
CA GLU A 100 -2.18 -10.24 -14.26
C GLU A 100 -3.37 -11.19 -14.50
N ASP A 101 -3.24 -12.43 -14.05
CA ASP A 101 -4.23 -13.50 -14.23
C ASP A 101 -5.32 -13.54 -13.13
N PHE A 102 -5.27 -12.62 -12.15
CA PHE A 102 -6.29 -12.55 -11.11
C PHE A 102 -7.62 -12.03 -11.68
N GLN A 103 -8.68 -12.83 -11.53
CA GLN A 103 -10.03 -12.52 -12.05
C GLN A 103 -11.06 -12.23 -10.96
N GLY A 104 -10.64 -12.17 -9.71
CA GLY A 104 -11.50 -11.88 -8.57
C GLY A 104 -11.82 -10.41 -8.38
N GLU A 105 -12.69 -10.11 -7.41
CA GLU A 105 -12.87 -8.76 -6.90
C GLU A 105 -11.60 -8.32 -6.16
N LEU A 106 -11.08 -7.12 -6.46
CA LEU A 106 -9.97 -6.55 -5.73
C LEU A 106 -10.36 -6.29 -4.27
N HIS A 107 -9.46 -6.59 -3.36
CA HIS A 107 -9.62 -6.25 -1.95
C HIS A 107 -8.56 -5.21 -1.54
N ILE A 108 -8.97 -4.24 -0.76
CA ILE A 108 -8.10 -3.21 -0.20
C ILE A 108 -7.79 -3.63 1.23
N HIS A 109 -6.55 -4.02 1.49
CA HIS A 109 -6.08 -4.39 2.82
C HIS A 109 -5.49 -3.18 3.52
N LEU A 110 -6.16 -2.66 4.52
CA LEU A 110 -5.75 -1.50 5.32
C LEU A 110 -5.19 -1.94 6.65
N ILE A 111 -4.16 -1.25 7.12
CA ILE A 111 -3.57 -1.42 8.45
C ILE A 111 -3.54 -0.06 9.13
N ASN A 112 -4.07 0.05 10.33
CA ASN A 112 -3.92 1.26 11.15
C ASN A 112 -2.57 1.23 11.87
N ALA A 113 -1.57 1.88 11.28
CA ALA A 113 -0.22 1.99 11.83
C ALA A 113 -0.06 3.13 12.85
N GLY A 114 -1.16 3.75 13.27
CA GLY A 114 -1.16 4.86 14.22
C GLY A 114 -1.58 4.49 15.63
N ASN A 115 -1.85 5.50 16.43
CA ASN A 115 -2.17 5.35 17.86
C ASN A 115 -3.63 5.68 18.20
N PHE A 116 -4.46 5.99 17.19
CA PHE A 116 -5.86 6.34 17.40
C PHE A 116 -6.77 5.49 16.50
N PRO A 117 -7.99 5.17 16.95
CA PRO A 117 -8.97 4.51 16.10
C PRO A 117 -9.34 5.40 14.91
N VAL A 118 -9.58 4.74 13.78
CA VAL A 118 -9.90 5.36 12.50
C VAL A 118 -11.26 4.86 12.04
N THR A 119 -12.15 5.75 11.63
CA THR A 119 -13.47 5.37 11.09
C THR A 119 -13.43 5.36 9.57
N ILE A 120 -13.65 4.20 8.98
CA ILE A 120 -13.75 4.00 7.54
C ILE A 120 -15.23 4.08 7.14
N LYS A 121 -15.56 5.00 6.23
CA LYS A 121 -16.94 5.25 5.77
C LYS A 121 -17.12 4.88 4.30
N PRO A 122 -18.35 4.51 3.88
CA PRO A 122 -18.70 4.33 2.46
C PRO A 122 -18.35 5.55 1.61
N GLY A 123 -18.03 5.33 0.35
CA GLY A 123 -17.75 6.36 -0.65
C GLY A 123 -16.41 7.08 -0.51
N VAL A 124 -15.62 6.74 0.50
CA VAL A 124 -14.35 7.40 0.76
C VAL A 124 -13.27 6.91 -0.19
N LYS A 125 -12.44 7.83 -0.68
CA LYS A 125 -11.23 7.54 -1.45
C LYS A 125 -10.12 7.09 -0.48
N ILE A 126 -9.79 5.79 -0.50
CA ILE A 126 -8.99 5.18 0.58
C ILE A 126 -7.63 4.65 0.13
N ALA A 127 -7.51 4.17 -1.09
CA ALA A 127 -6.32 3.53 -1.63
C ALA A 127 -6.03 4.02 -3.05
N GLN A 128 -4.84 3.75 -3.54
CA GLN A 128 -4.51 3.88 -4.95
C GLN A 128 -3.78 2.63 -5.43
N PHE A 129 -3.95 2.33 -6.72
CA PHE A 129 -3.20 1.27 -7.39
C PHE A 129 -2.42 1.84 -8.56
N ILE A 130 -1.24 1.29 -8.78
CA ILE A 130 -0.32 1.68 -9.85
C ILE A 130 -0.16 0.50 -10.79
N LEU A 131 -0.27 0.73 -12.10
CA LEU A 131 0.05 -0.27 -13.11
C LEU A 131 1.56 -0.32 -13.29
N VAL A 132 2.17 -1.48 -13.03
CA VAL A 132 3.62 -1.69 -13.02
C VAL A 132 3.96 -2.78 -14.04
N PRO A 133 4.92 -2.57 -14.94
CA PRO A 133 5.39 -3.63 -15.83
C PRO A 133 6.11 -4.72 -15.04
N VAL A 134 5.95 -5.96 -15.48
CA VAL A 134 6.57 -7.15 -14.87
C VAL A 134 7.38 -7.88 -15.93
N ASP A 135 8.60 -8.25 -15.59
CA ASP A 135 9.44 -9.13 -16.39
C ASP A 135 9.33 -10.56 -15.84
N TYR A 136 8.70 -11.44 -16.59
CA TYR A 136 8.52 -12.85 -16.22
C TYR A 136 9.77 -13.66 -16.59
N CYS A 137 10.82 -13.57 -15.78
CA CYS A 137 12.03 -14.37 -15.95
C CYS A 137 11.80 -15.85 -15.62
N ALA A 138 12.54 -16.73 -16.28
CA ALA A 138 12.60 -18.12 -15.89
C ALA A 138 13.30 -18.28 -14.54
N LEU A 139 12.85 -19.23 -13.74
CA LEU A 139 13.49 -19.57 -12.46
C LEU A 139 14.34 -20.83 -12.67
N GLU A 140 15.62 -20.75 -12.30
CA GLU A 140 16.57 -21.85 -12.34
C GLU A 140 17.22 -22.04 -10.96
N GLU A 141 17.13 -23.25 -10.43
CA GLU A 141 17.84 -23.61 -9.20
C GLU A 141 19.26 -24.03 -9.53
N VAL A 142 20.25 -23.36 -8.95
CA VAL A 142 21.66 -23.69 -9.09
C VAL A 142 22.31 -23.93 -7.71
N PRO A 143 23.42 -24.71 -7.62
CA PRO A 143 24.19 -24.84 -6.39
C PRO A 143 24.66 -23.47 -5.88
N ALA A 144 24.65 -23.26 -4.55
CA ALA A 144 24.95 -21.97 -3.93
C ALA A 144 26.34 -21.41 -4.30
N ASP A 145 27.30 -22.28 -4.50
CA ASP A 145 28.68 -21.94 -4.92
C ASP A 145 28.78 -21.55 -6.41
N LYS A 146 27.73 -21.78 -7.20
CA LYS A 146 27.65 -21.40 -8.63
C LYS A 146 26.72 -20.23 -8.91
N LEU A 147 26.04 -19.70 -7.88
CA LEU A 147 25.04 -18.64 -8.07
C LEU A 147 25.68 -17.32 -8.55
N PHE A 148 26.88 -17.01 -8.07
CA PHE A 148 27.60 -15.78 -8.45
C PHE A 148 28.89 -16.13 -9.14
N THR A 149 29.12 -15.55 -10.31
CA THR A 149 30.37 -15.73 -11.08
C THR A 149 31.48 -14.77 -10.62
N GLU A 150 31.10 -13.69 -9.94
CA GLU A 150 32.02 -12.65 -9.47
C GLU A 150 31.67 -12.20 -8.04
N VAL A 151 32.69 -11.85 -7.27
CA VAL A 151 32.50 -11.22 -5.95
C VAL A 151 32.40 -9.72 -6.15
N THR A 152 31.26 -9.13 -5.76
CA THR A 152 31.05 -7.69 -5.84
C THR A 152 31.69 -6.98 -4.65
N GLU A 153 31.98 -5.66 -4.78
CA GLU A 153 32.49 -4.81 -3.69
C GLU A 153 31.61 -4.89 -2.43
N ARG A 154 30.29 -5.01 -2.60
CA ARG A 154 29.35 -5.14 -1.47
C ARG A 154 29.39 -6.53 -0.83
N GLY A 155 29.70 -7.58 -1.59
CA GLY A 155 29.66 -8.98 -1.12
C GLY A 155 28.34 -9.32 -0.44
N PRO A 156 28.33 -10.16 0.61
CA PRO A 156 27.13 -10.55 1.36
C PRO A 156 26.67 -9.49 2.38
N GLY A 157 27.16 -8.24 2.28
CA GLY A 157 26.82 -7.17 3.21
C GLY A 157 25.32 -6.87 3.25
N CYS A 158 24.69 -7.10 4.43
CA CYS A 158 23.29 -6.91 4.71
C CYS A 158 23.02 -5.60 5.49
N PHE A 159 21.95 -5.55 6.27
CA PHE A 159 21.54 -4.37 7.04
C PHE A 159 22.68 -3.78 7.87
N GLY A 160 22.98 -2.50 7.67
CA GLY A 160 24.05 -1.78 8.38
C GLY A 160 25.45 -1.85 7.75
N SER A 161 25.64 -2.58 6.64
CA SER A 161 26.93 -2.65 5.93
C SER A 161 27.35 -1.30 5.31
N THR A 162 26.39 -0.42 5.01
CA THR A 162 26.60 0.94 4.50
C THR A 162 26.30 1.98 5.58
N ASN A 163 27.16 2.05 6.61
CA ASN A 163 27.30 3.13 7.60
C ASN A 163 26.03 3.79 8.15
N ILE A 164 25.34 3.13 9.09
CA ILE A 164 24.38 3.79 10.01
C ILE A 164 25.08 4.06 11.38
N LYS A 165 26.36 4.44 11.38
CA LYS A 165 27.11 4.70 12.63
C LYS A 165 26.60 5.89 13.45
N GLY A 166 25.68 6.72 12.90
CA GLY A 166 25.14 7.91 13.57
C GLY A 166 23.82 7.75 14.31
N LEU A 167 23.04 6.67 14.05
CA LEU A 167 21.68 6.55 14.61
C LEU A 167 21.57 5.64 15.85
N ILE A 168 22.57 4.85 16.18
CA ILE A 168 22.49 3.85 17.27
C ILE A 168 23.14 4.32 18.58
N ASN A 169 23.90 5.40 18.60
CA ASN A 169 24.68 5.82 19.76
C ASN A 169 23.98 6.78 20.74
N GLN A 170 22.69 7.11 20.58
CA GLN A 170 22.00 8.03 21.51
C GLN A 170 21.10 7.34 22.55
N SER A 171 20.97 6.01 22.57
CA SER A 171 20.02 5.34 23.50
C SER A 171 20.65 4.53 24.62
N ARG A 172 21.96 4.60 24.87
CA ARG A 172 22.62 3.81 25.94
C ARG A 172 23.31 4.61 27.05
N SER A 173 23.31 5.94 27.04
CA SER A 173 23.98 6.73 28.07
C SER A 173 23.10 7.25 29.21
N ASP A 174 21.78 7.09 29.17
CA ASP A 174 20.88 7.67 30.18
C ASP A 174 20.11 6.64 31.03
N ARG A 175 20.75 5.52 31.34
CA ARG A 175 20.28 4.63 32.43
C ARG A 175 21.45 4.25 33.32
N VAL A 176 21.76 5.15 34.25
CA VAL A 176 22.39 4.84 35.56
C VAL A 176 21.50 5.45 36.62
#